data_d9a1c5bc5172c4e2d80461f884d15ecc
#
_entry.id   d9a1c5bc5172c4e2d80461f884d15ecc
#
_cell.length_a   1.000
_cell.length_b   1.000
_cell.length_c   1.000
_cell.angle_alpha   90.00
_cell.angle_beta   90.00
_cell.angle_gamma   90.00
#
_symmetry.space_group_name_H-M   'P 1'
#
loop_
_entity.id
_entity.type
_entity.pdbx_description
1 polymer ?
#
loop_
_entity_poly.entity_id
_entity_poly.type
_entity_poly.pdbx_seq_one_letter_code
_entity_poly.pdbx_strand_id
1 'polypeptide(L)'
;MKLNLKRPIIFFDLETTGVDTARDRIVEISMVKVMPDGEEITKTRRLNPGMHIPEEASAIHGITDDDVRDCPTFAQVARSLEQFIRGCDFGGFNSNRFDLPVLVEEFLRAGVDVDFKRRKFIDVQNIFHKKEQRTLVAAYKFYCDKDLEEAHSAEADTKATYEVLKAQLDRYDDLENDIDKLAEYSCRAESADYAGRILYNEKGEEVFGFGKYKGRSVAEVFRIEPSYYALMMNGDFPLYTKKVITEIRMRDKMK
;
A
#
# COMPACT_ATOMS: atom_id res chain seq x y z
N MET A 1 1.67 -13.63 26.46
CA MET A 1 0.39 -14.35 26.14
C MET A 1 0.73 -15.45 25.17
N LYS A 2 0.24 -16.69 25.35
CA LYS A 2 0.41 -17.78 24.37
C LYS A 2 -0.80 -17.79 23.42
N LEU A 3 -0.54 -18.11 22.14
CA LEU A 3 -1.61 -18.34 21.17
C LEU A 3 -2.38 -19.62 21.54
N ASN A 4 -3.70 -19.60 21.47
CA ASN A 4 -4.53 -20.79 21.67
C ASN A 4 -4.68 -21.52 20.32
N LEU A 5 -3.78 -22.42 20.05
CA LEU A 5 -3.68 -23.12 18.76
C LEU A 5 -4.25 -24.54 18.85
N LYS A 6 -5.13 -24.90 17.91
CA LYS A 6 -5.60 -26.29 17.71
C LYS A 6 -4.69 -27.09 16.76
N ARG A 7 -3.90 -26.40 15.94
CA ARG A 7 -2.90 -26.93 15.02
C ARG A 7 -1.78 -25.90 14.88
N PRO A 8 -0.60 -26.28 14.36
CA PRO A 8 0.48 -25.33 14.17
C PRO A 8 0.07 -24.16 13.26
N ILE A 9 0.65 -22.98 13.52
CA ILE A 9 0.54 -21.83 12.64
C ILE A 9 1.93 -21.42 12.17
N ILE A 10 2.03 -20.96 10.92
CA ILE A 10 3.28 -20.43 10.34
C ILE A 10 3.07 -18.95 10.06
N PHE A 11 3.86 -18.11 10.71
CA PHE A 11 4.04 -16.72 10.27
C PHE A 11 5.14 -16.70 9.22
N PHE A 12 4.90 -15.99 8.12
CA PHE A 12 5.84 -15.95 7.01
C PHE A 12 5.87 -14.59 6.35
N ASP A 13 7.00 -14.31 5.72
CA ASP A 13 7.29 -13.11 4.96
C ASP A 13 8.18 -13.47 3.77
N LEU A 14 8.07 -12.74 2.66
CA LEU A 14 8.77 -13.00 1.42
C LEU A 14 9.48 -11.75 0.92
N GLU A 15 10.75 -11.91 0.51
CA GLU A 15 11.40 -10.96 -0.37
C GLU A 15 11.32 -11.47 -1.81
N THR A 16 11.08 -10.56 -2.75
CA THR A 16 10.75 -10.90 -4.14
C THR A 16 11.45 -9.99 -5.14
N THR A 17 11.49 -10.41 -6.41
CA THR A 17 12.04 -9.60 -7.51
C THR A 17 11.17 -8.38 -7.85
N GLY A 18 9.97 -8.24 -7.29
CA GLY A 18 9.04 -7.15 -7.51
C GLY A 18 7.65 -7.44 -6.95
N VAL A 19 6.64 -6.66 -7.35
CA VAL A 19 5.30 -6.69 -6.76
C VAL A 19 4.22 -7.36 -7.62
N ASP A 20 4.57 -7.87 -8.79
CA ASP A 20 3.65 -8.60 -9.69
C ASP A 20 3.58 -10.06 -9.27
N THR A 21 2.51 -10.45 -8.59
CA THR A 21 2.31 -11.81 -8.07
C THR A 21 2.36 -12.90 -9.13
N ALA A 22 2.07 -12.56 -10.41
CA ALA A 22 2.07 -13.52 -11.51
C ALA A 22 3.45 -13.69 -12.17
N ARG A 23 4.35 -12.72 -12.06
CA ARG A 23 5.63 -12.70 -12.77
C ARG A 23 6.83 -12.76 -11.86
N ASP A 24 6.74 -12.09 -10.72
CA ASP A 24 7.84 -11.98 -9.79
C ASP A 24 8.10 -13.30 -9.05
N ARG A 25 9.29 -13.41 -8.52
CA ARG A 25 9.84 -14.63 -7.94
C ARG A 25 10.36 -14.36 -6.53
N ILE A 26 10.29 -15.36 -5.68
CA ILE A 26 10.82 -15.29 -4.32
C ILE A 26 12.35 -15.33 -4.37
N VAL A 27 13.00 -14.38 -3.68
CA VAL A 27 14.45 -14.34 -3.45
C VAL A 27 14.83 -14.72 -2.02
N GLU A 28 13.94 -14.48 -1.06
CA GLU A 28 14.07 -14.99 0.31
C GLU A 28 12.70 -15.34 0.89
N ILE A 29 12.65 -16.42 1.65
CA ILE A 29 11.47 -16.82 2.42
C ILE A 29 11.86 -17.03 3.87
N SER A 30 11.14 -16.38 4.78
CA SER A 30 11.28 -16.59 6.22
C SER A 30 9.97 -17.10 6.81
N MET A 31 10.08 -18.11 7.67
CA MET A 31 8.95 -18.77 8.32
C MET A 31 9.23 -19.02 9.80
N VAL A 32 8.28 -18.64 10.65
CA VAL A 32 8.24 -19.01 12.07
C VAL A 32 7.04 -19.92 12.29
N LYS A 33 7.29 -21.19 12.52
CA LYS A 33 6.26 -22.19 12.84
C LYS A 33 6.08 -22.28 14.33
N VAL A 34 4.88 -22.00 14.82
CA VAL A 34 4.50 -22.08 16.24
C VAL A 34 3.62 -23.29 16.44
N MET A 35 4.05 -24.18 17.33
CA MET A 35 3.34 -25.40 17.69
C MET A 35 2.28 -25.13 18.77
N PRO A 36 1.26 -26.00 18.94
CA PRO A 36 0.23 -25.83 19.98
C PRO A 36 0.78 -25.82 21.43
N ASP A 37 1.90 -26.47 21.69
CA ASP A 37 2.59 -26.42 22.99
C ASP A 37 3.41 -25.15 23.22
N GLY A 38 3.61 -24.36 22.14
CA GLY A 38 4.34 -23.10 22.13
C GLY A 38 5.79 -23.23 21.67
N GLU A 39 6.22 -24.41 21.19
CA GLU A 39 7.52 -24.55 20.52
C GLU A 39 7.53 -23.70 19.23
N GLU A 40 8.65 -23.01 18.99
CA GLU A 40 8.85 -22.16 17.81
C GLU A 40 10.02 -22.71 16.97
N ILE A 41 9.77 -22.87 15.66
CA ILE A 41 10.77 -23.34 14.71
C ILE A 41 10.91 -22.30 13.60
N THR A 42 12.05 -21.62 13.56
CA THR A 42 12.35 -20.61 12.53
C THR A 42 13.14 -21.22 11.38
N LYS A 43 12.74 -20.88 10.17
CA LYS A 43 13.48 -21.21 8.94
C LYS A 43 13.50 -20.01 8.02
N THR A 44 14.70 -19.58 7.64
CA THR A 44 14.91 -18.55 6.60
C THR A 44 15.77 -19.16 5.50
N ARG A 45 15.44 -18.89 4.25
CA ARG A 45 16.19 -19.39 3.12
C ARG A 45 16.17 -18.40 1.95
N ARG A 46 17.37 -18.09 1.45
CA ARG A 46 17.55 -17.41 0.16
C ARG A 46 17.35 -18.39 -0.98
N LEU A 47 16.79 -17.90 -2.06
CA LEU A 47 16.42 -18.65 -3.25
C LEU A 47 16.93 -17.94 -4.50
N ASN A 48 17.43 -18.73 -5.44
CA ASN A 48 17.73 -18.23 -6.77
C ASN A 48 16.41 -18.06 -7.55
N PRO A 49 16.00 -16.84 -7.92
CA PRO A 49 14.75 -16.64 -8.64
C PRO A 49 14.80 -17.11 -10.11
N GLY A 50 16.00 -17.41 -10.64
CA GLY A 50 16.20 -17.77 -12.05
C GLY A 50 16.00 -16.61 -13.01
N MET A 51 15.99 -15.39 -12.52
CA MET A 51 15.90 -14.15 -13.27
C MET A 51 16.65 -13.03 -12.54
N HIS A 52 16.93 -11.93 -13.25
CA HIS A 52 17.57 -10.77 -12.67
C HIS A 52 16.69 -10.10 -11.59
N ILE A 53 17.31 -9.69 -10.48
CA ILE A 53 16.67 -8.93 -9.41
C ILE A 53 16.80 -7.44 -9.75
N PRO A 54 15.70 -6.71 -9.99
CA PRO A 54 15.74 -5.28 -10.29
C PRO A 54 16.42 -4.47 -9.15
N GLU A 55 17.10 -3.39 -9.53
CA GLU A 55 17.80 -2.52 -8.56
C GLU A 55 16.84 -1.94 -7.52
N GLU A 56 15.60 -1.61 -7.92
CA GLU A 56 14.56 -1.12 -7.01
C GLU A 56 14.20 -2.15 -5.95
N ALA A 57 14.14 -3.43 -6.29
CA ALA A 57 13.87 -4.50 -5.34
C ALA A 57 15.08 -4.70 -4.41
N SER A 58 16.30 -4.77 -4.98
CA SER A 58 17.53 -4.87 -4.19
C SER A 58 17.73 -3.69 -3.23
N ALA A 59 17.30 -2.49 -3.61
CA ALA A 59 17.37 -1.31 -2.73
C ALA A 59 16.46 -1.42 -1.49
N ILE A 60 15.37 -2.21 -1.58
CA ILE A 60 14.43 -2.43 -0.48
C ILE A 60 14.94 -3.50 0.48
N HIS A 61 15.27 -4.70 -0.02
CA HIS A 61 15.59 -5.86 0.82
C HIS A 61 17.09 -6.18 0.90
N GLY A 62 17.94 -5.49 0.14
CA GLY A 62 19.40 -5.63 0.19
C GLY A 62 19.95 -6.90 -0.43
N ILE A 63 19.13 -7.69 -1.15
CA ILE A 63 19.56 -8.95 -1.79
C ILE A 63 19.83 -8.67 -3.27
N THR A 64 20.97 -9.11 -3.77
CA THR A 64 21.42 -8.95 -5.15
C THR A 64 21.49 -10.30 -5.88
N ASP A 65 21.69 -10.27 -7.20
CA ASP A 65 21.89 -11.48 -7.99
C ASP A 65 23.07 -12.33 -7.50
N ASP A 66 24.15 -11.66 -7.02
CA ASP A 66 25.33 -12.34 -6.49
C ASP A 66 25.04 -13.10 -5.19
N ASP A 67 24.15 -12.56 -4.34
CA ASP A 67 23.77 -13.19 -3.07
C ASP A 67 22.98 -14.48 -3.25
N VAL A 68 22.30 -14.67 -4.37
CA VAL A 68 21.40 -15.79 -4.63
C VAL A 68 21.89 -16.73 -5.75
N ARG A 69 23.01 -16.40 -6.40
CA ARG A 69 23.56 -17.16 -7.55
C ARG A 69 23.67 -18.64 -7.27
N ASP A 70 24.24 -19.00 -6.12
CA ASP A 70 24.50 -20.38 -5.72
C ASP A 70 23.40 -20.95 -4.80
N CYS A 71 22.31 -20.19 -4.59
CA CYS A 71 21.18 -20.64 -3.81
C CYS A 71 20.30 -21.61 -4.60
N PRO A 72 19.59 -22.52 -3.91
CA PRO A 72 18.63 -23.39 -4.58
C PRO A 72 17.46 -22.57 -5.15
N THR A 73 16.88 -23.03 -6.25
CA THR A 73 15.64 -22.47 -6.77
C THR A 73 14.45 -22.88 -5.90
N PHE A 74 13.31 -22.14 -6.01
CA PHE A 74 12.08 -22.55 -5.32
C PHE A 74 11.66 -23.98 -5.67
N ALA A 75 11.75 -24.38 -6.93
CA ALA A 75 11.41 -25.73 -7.40
C ALA A 75 12.21 -26.83 -6.69
N GLN A 76 13.49 -26.58 -6.39
CA GLN A 76 14.34 -27.56 -5.67
C GLN A 76 13.94 -27.72 -4.21
N VAL A 77 13.38 -26.70 -3.58
CA VAL A 77 12.99 -26.73 -2.16
C VAL A 77 11.50 -26.95 -1.93
N ALA A 78 10.67 -26.85 -2.97
CA ALA A 78 9.22 -26.84 -2.88
C ALA A 78 8.65 -28.05 -2.12
N ARG A 79 9.14 -29.26 -2.37
CA ARG A 79 8.68 -30.47 -1.67
C ARG A 79 9.02 -30.45 -0.18
N SER A 80 10.22 -30.04 0.19
CA SER A 80 10.63 -29.94 1.59
C SER A 80 9.87 -28.83 2.32
N LEU A 81 9.56 -27.73 1.60
CA LEU A 81 8.76 -26.65 2.12
C LEU A 81 7.31 -27.08 2.31
N GLU A 82 6.71 -27.80 1.34
CA GLU A 82 5.36 -28.40 1.47
C GLU A 82 5.28 -29.30 2.72
N GLN A 83 6.28 -30.15 2.94
CA GLN A 83 6.31 -30.99 4.15
C GLN A 83 6.38 -30.15 5.43
N PHE A 84 7.14 -29.06 5.44
CA PHE A 84 7.27 -28.19 6.60
C PHE A 84 5.95 -27.46 6.93
N ILE A 85 5.21 -26.98 5.92
CA ILE A 85 3.95 -26.24 6.09
C ILE A 85 2.73 -27.16 6.23
N ARG A 86 2.91 -28.47 6.05
CA ARG A 86 1.80 -29.41 6.05
C ARG A 86 1.05 -29.38 7.39
N GLY A 87 -0.29 -29.26 7.31
CA GLY A 87 -1.16 -29.23 8.48
C GLY A 87 -1.18 -27.92 9.24
N CYS A 88 -0.43 -26.90 8.80
CA CYS A 88 -0.38 -25.60 9.46
C CYS A 88 -1.44 -24.63 8.95
N ASP A 89 -1.90 -23.71 9.80
CA ASP A 89 -2.51 -22.45 9.43
C ASP A 89 -1.43 -21.39 9.16
N PHE A 90 -1.79 -20.21 8.68
CA PHE A 90 -0.84 -19.19 8.25
C PHE A 90 -1.14 -17.83 8.87
N GLY A 91 -0.10 -17.05 9.09
CA GLY A 91 -0.17 -15.66 9.52
C GLY A 91 0.90 -14.82 8.84
N GLY A 92 0.66 -13.52 8.72
CA GLY A 92 1.62 -12.56 8.19
C GLY A 92 1.10 -11.14 8.28
N PHE A 93 1.86 -10.19 7.76
CA PHE A 93 1.49 -8.77 7.71
C PHE A 93 1.23 -8.36 6.25
N ASN A 94 0.01 -7.99 5.90
CA ASN A 94 -0.46 -7.77 4.51
C ASN A 94 -0.33 -9.02 3.61
N SER A 95 -0.08 -10.18 4.20
CA SER A 95 0.27 -11.41 3.49
C SER A 95 -0.86 -11.95 2.61
N ASN A 96 -2.11 -11.67 2.93
CA ASN A 96 -3.25 -12.10 2.12
C ASN A 96 -3.30 -11.43 0.74
N ARG A 97 -2.70 -10.25 0.59
CA ARG A 97 -2.71 -9.50 -0.69
C ARG A 97 -1.47 -9.75 -1.54
N PHE A 98 -0.36 -10.16 -0.93
CA PHE A 98 0.91 -10.28 -1.65
C PHE A 98 1.59 -11.62 -1.40
N ASP A 99 2.10 -11.88 -0.21
CA ASP A 99 2.94 -13.06 0.07
C ASP A 99 2.25 -14.39 -0.22
N LEU A 100 1.00 -14.53 0.21
CA LEU A 100 0.24 -15.75 -0.03
C LEU A 100 0.00 -16.00 -1.52
N PRO A 101 -0.49 -15.04 -2.33
CA PRO A 101 -0.56 -15.19 -3.78
C PRO A 101 0.77 -15.61 -4.43
N VAL A 102 1.88 -14.94 -4.09
CA VAL A 102 3.20 -15.28 -4.64
C VAL A 102 3.63 -16.68 -4.25
N LEU A 103 3.45 -17.06 -2.98
CA LEU A 103 3.79 -18.40 -2.50
C LEU A 103 2.97 -19.50 -3.21
N VAL A 104 1.69 -19.27 -3.44
CA VAL A 104 0.80 -20.19 -4.18
C VAL A 104 1.30 -20.34 -5.62
N GLU A 105 1.62 -19.24 -6.30
CA GLU A 105 2.13 -19.27 -7.67
C GLU A 105 3.47 -20.02 -7.77
N GLU A 106 4.38 -19.82 -6.82
CA GLU A 106 5.66 -20.53 -6.80
C GLU A 106 5.50 -22.05 -6.61
N PHE A 107 4.58 -22.50 -5.74
CA PHE A 107 4.27 -23.91 -5.60
C PHE A 107 3.68 -24.51 -6.89
N LEU A 108 2.76 -23.79 -7.54
CA LEU A 108 2.16 -24.22 -8.81
C LEU A 108 3.21 -24.31 -9.92
N ARG A 109 4.11 -23.33 -10.05
CA ARG A 109 5.24 -23.37 -10.99
C ARG A 109 6.19 -24.54 -10.73
N ALA A 110 6.39 -24.89 -9.46
CA ALA A 110 7.20 -26.03 -9.08
C ALA A 110 6.50 -27.39 -9.28
N GLY A 111 5.25 -27.41 -9.74
CA GLY A 111 4.45 -28.62 -9.90
C GLY A 111 4.08 -29.30 -8.58
N VAL A 112 4.03 -28.54 -7.48
CA VAL A 112 3.67 -29.03 -6.14
C VAL A 112 2.31 -28.44 -5.78
N ASP A 113 1.29 -29.28 -5.70
CA ASP A 113 -0.05 -28.87 -5.30
C ASP A 113 -0.17 -28.83 -3.78
N VAL A 114 -0.46 -27.65 -3.25
CA VAL A 114 -0.68 -27.41 -1.82
C VAL A 114 -2.12 -26.97 -1.59
N ASP A 115 -2.86 -27.70 -0.76
CA ASP A 115 -4.22 -27.33 -0.39
C ASP A 115 -4.24 -26.16 0.60
N PHE A 116 -4.19 -24.94 0.09
CA PHE A 116 -4.35 -23.72 0.89
C PHE A 116 -5.81 -23.44 1.26
N LYS A 117 -6.81 -23.99 0.55
CA LYS A 117 -8.25 -23.68 0.76
C LYS A 117 -8.77 -24.11 2.12
N ARG A 118 -8.17 -25.16 2.71
CA ARG A 118 -8.56 -25.69 4.03
C ARG A 118 -7.79 -25.08 5.19
N ARG A 119 -6.95 -24.08 4.93
CA ARG A 119 -6.13 -23.39 5.94
C ARG A 119 -6.82 -22.12 6.43
N LYS A 120 -6.45 -21.70 7.64
CA LYS A 120 -6.83 -20.40 8.16
C LYS A 120 -5.69 -19.42 7.91
N PHE A 121 -6.04 -18.18 7.60
CA PHE A 121 -5.09 -17.12 7.34
C PHE A 121 -5.37 -15.95 8.29
N ILE A 122 -4.36 -15.54 9.04
CA ILE A 122 -4.42 -14.39 9.93
C ILE A 122 -3.56 -13.28 9.33
N ASP A 123 -4.20 -12.22 8.86
CA ASP A 123 -3.50 -11.02 8.43
C ASP A 123 -3.47 -10.01 9.58
N VAL A 124 -2.27 -9.84 10.15
CA VAL A 124 -2.06 -8.97 11.32
C VAL A 124 -2.30 -7.49 10.96
N GLN A 125 -1.99 -7.08 9.71
CA GLN A 125 -2.29 -5.72 9.25
C GLN A 125 -3.81 -5.47 9.25
N ASN A 126 -4.61 -6.45 8.84
CA ASN A 126 -6.07 -6.31 8.86
C ASN A 126 -6.62 -6.20 10.29
N ILE A 127 -6.02 -6.90 11.26
CA ILE A 127 -6.36 -6.75 12.68
C ILE A 127 -5.99 -5.35 13.15
N PHE A 128 -4.76 -4.89 12.84
CA PHE A 128 -4.28 -3.56 13.16
C PHE A 128 -5.23 -2.49 12.61
N HIS A 129 -5.55 -2.53 11.31
CA HIS A 129 -6.44 -1.54 10.68
C HIS A 129 -7.88 -1.55 11.22
N LYS A 130 -8.36 -2.69 11.75
CA LYS A 130 -9.69 -2.78 12.37
C LYS A 130 -9.70 -2.28 13.81
N LYS A 131 -8.59 -2.39 14.51
CA LYS A 131 -8.47 -2.01 15.93
C LYS A 131 -7.99 -0.58 16.11
N GLU A 132 -7.01 -0.17 15.32
CA GLU A 132 -6.44 1.17 15.33
C GLU A 132 -7.17 2.05 14.30
N GLN A 133 -8.20 2.72 14.76
CA GLN A 133 -9.02 3.57 13.91
C GLN A 133 -8.23 4.82 13.47
N ARG A 134 -8.33 5.18 12.19
CA ARG A 134 -7.76 6.41 11.63
C ARG A 134 -8.81 7.52 11.62
N THR A 135 -9.39 7.79 12.78
CA THR A 135 -10.39 8.85 13.00
C THR A 135 -9.78 9.98 13.83
N LEU A 136 -10.41 11.16 13.81
CA LEU A 136 -9.98 12.29 14.65
C LEU A 136 -10.02 11.92 16.12
N VAL A 137 -11.04 11.19 16.59
CA VAL A 137 -11.17 10.70 17.97
C VAL A 137 -9.96 9.87 18.36
N ALA A 138 -9.56 8.91 17.49
CA ALA A 138 -8.39 8.06 17.75
C ALA A 138 -7.08 8.86 17.72
N ALA A 139 -6.94 9.81 16.79
CA ALA A 139 -5.78 10.70 16.73
C ALA A 139 -5.69 11.60 17.95
N TYR A 140 -6.82 12.17 18.38
CA TYR A 140 -6.86 13.04 19.56
C TYR A 140 -6.47 12.27 20.84
N LYS A 141 -6.97 11.04 20.99
CA LYS A 141 -6.56 10.16 22.11
C LYS A 141 -5.08 9.82 22.05
N PHE A 142 -4.57 9.46 20.87
CA PHE A 142 -3.18 9.02 20.68
C PHE A 142 -2.16 10.14 20.88
N TYR A 143 -2.42 11.33 20.33
CA TYR A 143 -1.47 12.45 20.37
C TYR A 143 -1.62 13.33 21.61
N CYS A 144 -2.85 13.52 22.09
CA CYS A 144 -3.14 14.47 23.17
C CYS A 144 -3.52 13.77 24.49
N ASP A 145 -3.68 12.44 24.50
CA ASP A 145 -4.18 11.62 25.62
C ASP A 145 -5.51 12.13 26.20
N LYS A 146 -6.35 12.69 25.32
CA LYS A 146 -7.67 13.24 25.67
C LYS A 146 -8.79 12.50 24.95
N ASP A 147 -9.98 12.47 25.54
CA ASP A 147 -11.18 11.95 24.90
C ASP A 147 -11.95 13.11 24.23
N LEU A 148 -12.46 12.88 23.02
CA LEU A 148 -13.26 13.85 22.28
C LEU A 148 -14.75 13.64 22.62
N GLU A 149 -15.26 14.34 23.65
CA GLU A 149 -16.60 14.12 24.21
C GLU A 149 -17.72 14.52 23.24
N GLU A 150 -17.52 15.57 22.43
CA GLU A 150 -18.50 16.10 21.47
C GLU A 150 -18.08 15.82 20.01
N ALA A 151 -17.64 14.57 19.73
CA ALA A 151 -17.32 14.18 18.36
C ALA A 151 -18.50 14.45 17.41
N HIS A 152 -18.18 14.97 16.21
CA HIS A 152 -19.12 15.47 15.18
C HIS A 152 -19.71 16.85 15.46
N SER A 153 -19.26 17.57 16.49
CA SER A 153 -19.43 19.01 16.59
C SER A 153 -18.30 19.70 15.83
N ALA A 154 -18.66 20.57 14.86
CA ALA A 154 -17.65 21.27 14.04
C ALA A 154 -16.64 22.06 14.89
N GLU A 155 -17.08 22.68 15.99
CA GLU A 155 -16.20 23.41 16.89
C GLU A 155 -15.25 22.50 17.66
N ALA A 156 -15.76 21.41 18.25
CA ALA A 156 -14.95 20.43 18.99
C ALA A 156 -13.93 19.73 18.07
N ASP A 157 -14.37 19.31 16.88
CA ASP A 157 -13.52 18.64 15.90
C ASP A 157 -12.42 19.58 15.36
N THR A 158 -12.74 20.87 15.13
CA THR A 158 -11.75 21.87 14.71
C THR A 158 -10.70 22.12 15.79
N LYS A 159 -11.12 22.26 17.05
CA LYS A 159 -10.20 22.43 18.20
C LYS A 159 -9.31 21.21 18.37
N ALA A 160 -9.88 20.01 18.32
CA ALA A 160 -9.15 18.76 18.44
C ALA A 160 -8.13 18.62 17.28
N THR A 161 -8.51 18.96 16.04
CA THR A 161 -7.59 18.94 14.88
C THR A 161 -6.39 19.84 15.11
N TYR A 162 -6.61 21.06 15.62
CA TYR A 162 -5.54 22.00 15.94
C TYR A 162 -4.61 21.49 17.05
N GLU A 163 -5.17 20.90 18.12
CA GLU A 163 -4.38 20.30 19.21
C GLU A 163 -3.56 19.11 18.73
N VAL A 164 -4.13 18.27 17.85
CA VAL A 164 -3.43 17.14 17.23
C VAL A 164 -2.23 17.62 16.42
N LEU A 165 -2.38 18.66 15.59
CA LEU A 165 -1.25 19.21 14.83
C LEU A 165 -0.13 19.70 15.73
N LYS A 166 -0.45 20.41 16.83
CA LYS A 166 0.57 20.85 17.79
C LYS A 166 1.31 19.66 18.41
N ALA A 167 0.56 18.65 18.85
CA ALA A 167 1.15 17.45 19.43
C ALA A 167 1.98 16.62 18.42
N GLN A 168 1.63 16.66 17.13
CA GLN A 168 2.45 16.08 16.06
C GLN A 168 3.78 16.84 15.90
N LEU A 169 3.74 18.17 15.92
CA LEU A 169 4.96 19.01 15.87
C LEU A 169 5.86 18.80 17.10
N ASP A 170 5.30 18.60 18.27
CA ASP A 170 6.06 18.31 19.49
C ASP A 170 6.66 16.89 19.50
N ARG A 171 6.06 15.97 18.73
CA ARG A 171 6.45 14.55 18.72
C ARG A 171 7.44 14.18 17.62
N TYR A 172 7.38 14.84 16.49
CA TYR A 172 8.14 14.50 15.28
C TYR A 172 9.16 15.57 14.96
N ASP A 173 10.44 15.28 15.23
CA ASP A 173 11.55 16.22 15.03
C ASP A 173 11.80 16.55 13.54
N ASP A 174 11.36 15.68 12.65
CA ASP A 174 11.43 15.84 11.19
C ASP A 174 10.27 16.66 10.60
N LEU A 175 9.31 17.05 11.41
CA LEU A 175 8.18 17.86 10.99
C LEU A 175 8.45 19.34 11.28
N GLU A 176 8.80 20.11 10.26
CA GLU A 176 9.10 21.53 10.42
C GLU A 176 7.84 22.35 10.74
N ASN A 177 7.92 23.19 11.78
CA ASN A 177 6.84 24.11 12.15
C ASN A 177 6.81 25.34 11.21
N ASP A 178 6.53 25.09 9.94
CA ASP A 178 6.39 26.05 8.87
C ASP A 178 5.17 25.67 8.02
N ILE A 179 4.28 26.61 7.76
CA ILE A 179 2.98 26.33 7.10
C ILE A 179 3.18 25.85 5.67
N ASP A 180 4.12 26.40 4.93
CA ASP A 180 4.36 26.00 3.53
C ASP A 180 4.90 24.57 3.49
N LYS A 181 5.84 24.22 4.38
CA LYS A 181 6.39 22.88 4.49
C LYS A 181 5.38 21.85 5.01
N LEU A 182 4.56 22.22 5.98
CA LEU A 182 3.48 21.36 6.46
C LEU A 182 2.43 21.11 5.37
N ALA A 183 2.11 22.13 4.57
CA ALA A 183 1.20 21.99 3.44
C ALA A 183 1.78 21.06 2.38
N GLU A 184 3.05 21.20 2.03
CA GLU A 184 3.77 20.32 1.10
C GLU A 184 3.81 18.88 1.62
N TYR A 185 4.24 18.68 2.88
CA TYR A 185 4.33 17.36 3.52
C TYR A 185 2.98 16.63 3.59
N SER A 186 1.90 17.35 3.87
CA SER A 186 0.55 16.78 3.98
C SER A 186 -0.17 16.61 2.64
N CYS A 187 0.38 17.17 1.55
CA CYS A 187 -0.20 17.07 0.22
C CYS A 187 -0.06 15.63 -0.32
N ARG A 188 -1.15 15.05 -0.82
CA ARG A 188 -1.14 13.70 -1.41
C ARG A 188 -0.80 13.69 -2.90
N ALA A 189 -1.10 14.76 -3.60
CA ALA A 189 -0.79 15.01 -5.01
C ALA A 189 -1.07 16.48 -5.30
N GLU A 190 -0.24 17.12 -6.10
CA GLU A 190 -0.55 18.47 -6.59
C GLU A 190 -1.80 18.41 -7.46
N SER A 191 -2.85 19.04 -7.01
CA SER A 191 -4.14 19.09 -7.69
C SER A 191 -4.49 20.52 -8.09
N ALA A 192 -4.88 20.68 -9.34
CA ALA A 192 -5.36 21.98 -9.84
C ALA A 192 -6.78 22.31 -9.32
N ASP A 193 -7.52 21.29 -8.88
CA ASP A 193 -8.82 21.45 -8.25
C ASP A 193 -8.90 20.70 -6.90
N TYR A 194 -9.78 21.14 -6.00
CA TYR A 194 -9.91 20.53 -4.66
C TYR A 194 -10.58 19.15 -4.65
N ALA A 195 -11.15 18.72 -5.78
CA ALA A 195 -11.82 17.42 -5.92
C ALA A 195 -10.90 16.32 -6.48
N GLY A 196 -9.62 16.64 -6.79
CA GLY A 196 -8.67 15.69 -7.37
C GLY A 196 -9.06 15.20 -8.77
N ARG A 197 -9.88 15.97 -9.48
CA ARG A 197 -10.28 15.65 -10.85
C ARG A 197 -9.26 16.15 -11.87
N ILE A 198 -8.60 17.25 -11.59
CA ILE A 198 -7.55 17.83 -12.41
C ILE A 198 -6.28 17.86 -11.54
N LEU A 199 -5.26 17.12 -11.97
CA LEU A 199 -3.98 16.99 -11.29
C LEU A 199 -2.88 17.68 -12.09
N TYR A 200 -1.74 17.95 -11.45
CA TYR A 200 -0.51 18.30 -12.17
C TYR A 200 0.33 17.04 -12.40
N ASN A 201 0.91 16.91 -13.60
CA ASN A 201 1.91 15.89 -13.89
C ASN A 201 3.32 16.38 -13.48
N GLU A 202 4.34 15.54 -13.65
CA GLU A 202 5.75 15.86 -13.34
C GLU A 202 6.30 17.09 -14.09
N LYS A 203 5.62 17.50 -15.17
CA LYS A 203 5.96 18.69 -15.98
C LYS A 203 5.16 19.94 -15.59
N GLY A 204 4.31 19.84 -14.55
CA GLY A 204 3.43 20.92 -14.14
C GLY A 204 2.24 21.18 -15.09
N GLU A 205 1.90 20.22 -15.95
CA GLU A 205 0.76 20.35 -16.85
C GLU A 205 -0.51 19.80 -16.19
N GLU A 206 -1.64 20.49 -16.42
CA GLU A 206 -2.94 20.01 -15.93
C GLU A 206 -3.42 18.79 -16.72
N VAL A 207 -3.60 17.68 -16.01
CA VAL A 207 -4.02 16.39 -16.55
C VAL A 207 -5.29 15.89 -15.87
N PHE A 208 -6.08 15.08 -16.55
CA PHE A 208 -7.22 14.42 -15.94
C PHE A 208 -6.77 13.40 -14.89
N GLY A 209 -7.30 13.47 -13.66
CA GLY A 209 -7.09 12.51 -12.58
C GLY A 209 -8.00 11.26 -12.67
N PHE A 210 -8.95 11.23 -13.62
CA PHE A 210 -10.02 10.23 -13.68
C PHE A 210 -10.48 9.90 -15.10
N GLY A 211 -11.31 8.84 -15.20
CA GLY A 211 -12.04 8.47 -16.42
C GLY A 211 -11.15 8.03 -17.59
N LYS A 212 -11.74 8.03 -18.80
CA LYS A 212 -11.07 7.53 -20.02
C LYS A 212 -9.84 8.35 -20.45
N TYR A 213 -9.72 9.58 -19.94
CA TYR A 213 -8.60 10.47 -20.24
C TYR A 213 -7.63 10.65 -19.07
N LYS A 214 -7.68 9.78 -18.05
CA LYS A 214 -6.76 9.85 -16.93
C LYS A 214 -5.30 9.93 -17.40
N GLY A 215 -4.56 10.90 -16.86
CA GLY A 215 -3.16 11.18 -17.20
C GLY A 215 -2.94 12.00 -18.48
N ARG A 216 -3.99 12.29 -19.27
CA ARG A 216 -3.87 13.13 -20.47
C ARG A 216 -4.08 14.60 -20.17
N SER A 217 -3.37 15.47 -20.89
CA SER A 217 -3.52 16.93 -20.78
C SER A 217 -4.95 17.37 -21.05
N VAL A 218 -5.49 18.18 -20.13
CA VAL A 218 -6.85 18.74 -20.23
C VAL A 218 -7.00 19.61 -21.48
N ALA A 219 -6.02 20.48 -21.75
CA ALA A 219 -6.02 21.34 -22.92
C ALA A 219 -5.99 20.51 -24.23
N GLU A 220 -5.15 19.48 -24.30
CA GLU A 220 -5.10 18.59 -25.46
C GLU A 220 -6.43 17.88 -25.71
N VAL A 221 -7.03 17.30 -24.68
CA VAL A 221 -8.32 16.60 -24.79
C VAL A 221 -9.41 17.56 -25.27
N PHE A 222 -9.47 18.79 -24.77
CA PHE A 222 -10.49 19.75 -25.22
C PHE A 222 -10.28 20.27 -26.65
N ARG A 223 -9.05 20.14 -27.20
CA ARG A 223 -8.80 20.42 -28.64
C ARG A 223 -9.30 19.30 -29.53
N ILE A 224 -9.02 18.03 -29.16
CA ILE A 224 -9.40 16.86 -29.98
C ILE A 224 -10.85 16.44 -29.78
N GLU A 225 -11.42 16.65 -28.59
CA GLU A 225 -12.82 16.34 -28.26
C GLU A 225 -13.50 17.51 -27.51
N PRO A 226 -13.88 18.59 -28.22
CA PRO A 226 -14.51 19.76 -27.59
C PRO A 226 -15.82 19.46 -26.86
N SER A 227 -16.52 18.40 -27.28
CA SER A 227 -17.74 17.90 -26.63
C SER A 227 -17.50 17.43 -25.18
N TYR A 228 -16.28 16.96 -24.87
CA TYR A 228 -15.96 16.52 -23.51
C TYR A 228 -15.97 17.67 -22.50
N TYR A 229 -15.57 18.87 -22.91
CA TYR A 229 -15.75 20.07 -22.09
C TYR A 229 -17.22 20.33 -21.78
N ALA A 230 -18.10 20.28 -22.80
CA ALA A 230 -19.52 20.47 -22.61
C ALA A 230 -20.14 19.41 -21.70
N LEU A 231 -19.70 18.15 -21.84
CA LEU A 231 -20.10 17.05 -20.97
C LEU A 231 -19.74 17.33 -19.51
N MET A 232 -18.53 17.81 -19.24
CA MET A 232 -18.12 18.13 -17.87
C MET A 232 -18.85 19.35 -17.31
N MET A 233 -19.11 20.37 -18.13
CA MET A 233 -19.86 21.58 -17.70
C MET A 233 -21.31 21.25 -17.36
N ASN A 234 -21.95 20.34 -18.11
CA ASN A 234 -23.34 19.95 -17.92
C ASN A 234 -23.50 18.78 -16.92
N GLY A 235 -22.43 18.03 -16.67
CA GLY A 235 -22.44 16.91 -15.74
C GLY A 235 -22.38 17.36 -14.27
N ASP A 236 -22.52 16.38 -13.38
CA ASP A 236 -22.44 16.56 -11.93
C ASP A 236 -20.98 16.62 -11.43
N PHE A 237 -20.29 17.70 -11.80
CA PHE A 237 -18.94 18.02 -11.35
C PHE A 237 -18.95 19.23 -10.40
N PRO A 238 -18.02 19.27 -9.41
CA PRO A 238 -17.89 20.41 -8.52
C PRO A 238 -17.71 21.72 -9.30
N LEU A 239 -18.31 22.80 -8.79
CA LEU A 239 -18.22 24.12 -9.44
C LEU A 239 -16.77 24.60 -9.60
N TYR A 240 -15.90 24.27 -8.64
CA TYR A 240 -14.48 24.65 -8.72
C TYR A 240 -13.77 23.88 -9.83
N THR A 241 -14.05 22.58 -10.01
CA THR A 241 -13.56 21.80 -11.16
C THR A 241 -13.99 22.42 -12.48
N LYS A 242 -15.28 22.83 -12.60
CA LYS A 242 -15.81 23.52 -13.77
C LYS A 242 -15.10 24.85 -14.03
N LYS A 243 -14.79 25.62 -12.97
CA LYS A 243 -14.00 26.86 -13.05
C LYS A 243 -12.59 26.56 -13.60
N VAL A 244 -11.87 25.61 -13.00
CA VAL A 244 -10.50 25.24 -13.42
C VAL A 244 -10.45 24.83 -14.89
N ILE A 245 -11.32 23.91 -15.34
CA ILE A 245 -11.34 23.48 -16.75
C ILE A 245 -11.71 24.62 -17.72
N THR A 246 -12.51 25.57 -17.26
CA THR A 246 -12.84 26.79 -18.06
C THR A 246 -11.61 27.67 -18.20
N GLU A 247 -10.87 27.91 -17.13
CA GLU A 247 -9.63 28.69 -17.15
C GLU A 247 -8.56 28.04 -18.05
N ILE A 248 -8.39 26.73 -17.99
CA ILE A 248 -7.49 25.96 -18.87
C ILE A 248 -7.89 26.16 -20.35
N ARG A 249 -9.19 26.00 -20.66
CA ARG A 249 -9.71 26.18 -22.03
C ARG A 249 -9.52 27.60 -22.55
N MET A 250 -9.70 28.60 -21.68
CA MET A 250 -9.49 29.99 -22.08
C MET A 250 -8.01 30.28 -22.37
N ARG A 251 -7.09 29.83 -21.50
CA ARG A 251 -5.65 29.98 -21.72
C ARG A 251 -5.19 29.31 -23.02
N ASP A 252 -5.73 28.14 -23.33
CA ASP A 252 -5.36 27.38 -24.54
C ASP A 252 -5.85 28.08 -25.82
N LYS A 253 -6.99 28.75 -25.78
CA LYS A 253 -7.50 29.52 -26.92
C LYS A 253 -6.78 30.87 -27.16
N MET A 254 -6.04 31.35 -26.17
CA MET A 254 -5.29 32.61 -26.27
C MET A 254 -3.84 32.41 -26.75
N LYS A 255 -3.40 31.16 -26.85
CA LYS A 255 -2.12 30.75 -27.47
C LYS A 255 -2.28 30.49 -28.95
#